data_aa403bb059dda98f25f1ff5ab643cc12
#
_entry.id   aa403bb059dda98f25f1ff5ab643cc12
#
_cell.length_a   1.000
_cell.length_b   1.000
_cell.length_c   1.000
_cell.angle_alpha   90.00
_cell.angle_beta   90.00
_cell.angle_gamma   90.00
#
_symmetry.space_group_name_H-M   'P 1'
#
loop_
_entity.id
_entity.type
_entity.pdbx_description
1 polymer ?
#
loop_
_entity_poly.entity_id
_entity_poly.type
_entity_poly.pdbx_seq_one_letter_code
_entity_poly.pdbx_strand_id
1 'polypeptide(L)'
;DVIGWVRRSGDSAMAVVLTDGPGGSKRMCVGAGMAGVVFVDVLGGRDEQITMPENGTADFPTGGGSVSVWVPEDMARRIAGELEAASPGSLAGRPE
;
A
#
# COMPACT_ATOMS: atom_id res chain seq x y z
N ASP A 1 11.64 -5.04 -14.92
CA ASP A 1 12.22 -4.71 -13.62
C ASP A 1 11.16 -4.37 -12.61
N VAL A 2 11.45 -4.66 -11.36
CA VAL A 2 10.57 -4.33 -10.27
C VAL A 2 11.20 -3.19 -9.49
N ILE A 3 10.47 -2.10 -9.34
CA ILE A 3 10.95 -0.92 -8.64
C ILE A 3 10.08 -0.73 -7.40
N GLY A 4 10.71 -0.38 -6.30
CA GLY A 4 9.94 -0.16 -5.09
C GLY A 4 10.62 0.82 -4.16
N TRP A 5 9.82 1.43 -3.30
CA TRP A 5 10.34 2.31 -2.26
C TRP A 5 9.39 2.34 -1.08
N VAL A 6 9.92 2.77 0.05
CA VAL A 6 9.15 2.89 1.28
C VAL A 6 9.03 4.36 1.64
N ARG A 7 7.84 4.78 2.00
CA ARG A 7 7.60 6.13 2.46
C ARG A 7 7.13 6.04 3.90
N ARG A 8 7.76 6.79 4.77
CA ARG A 8 7.42 6.77 6.19
C ARG A 8 6.76 8.07 6.58
N SER A 9 5.77 7.99 7.46
CA SER A 9 5.06 9.16 7.93
C SER A 9 4.66 8.92 9.37
N GLY A 10 5.35 9.57 10.30
CA GLY A 10 5.08 9.38 11.72
C GLY A 10 5.28 7.93 12.12
N ASP A 11 4.24 7.35 12.67
CA ASP A 11 4.28 5.96 13.13
C ASP A 11 3.91 4.98 12.05
N SER A 12 3.69 5.44 10.84
CA SER A 12 3.23 4.57 9.78
C SER A 12 4.22 4.51 8.64
N ALA A 13 3.99 3.61 7.70
CA ALA A 13 4.83 3.45 6.53
C ALA A 13 3.98 2.93 5.38
N MET A 14 4.44 3.19 4.18
CA MET A 14 3.78 2.73 2.96
C MET A 14 4.86 2.16 2.05
N ALA A 15 4.58 1.04 1.41
CA ALA A 15 5.50 0.44 0.47
C ALA A 15 4.88 0.48 -0.91
N VAL A 16 5.58 1.05 -1.87
CA VAL A 16 5.10 1.17 -3.24
C VAL A 16 5.96 0.27 -4.12
N VAL A 17 5.32 -0.55 -4.93
CA VAL A 17 6.01 -1.46 -5.83
C VAL A 17 5.38 -1.32 -7.21
N LEU A 18 6.21 -1.23 -8.24
CA LEU A 18 5.69 -1.19 -9.58
C LEU A 18 6.58 -1.98 -10.53
N THR A 19 6.00 -2.44 -11.61
CA THR A 19 6.74 -3.10 -12.66
C THR A 19 6.08 -2.78 -14.00
N ASP A 20 6.91 -2.61 -15.03
CA ASP A 20 6.40 -2.41 -16.38
C ASP A 20 6.46 -3.70 -17.18
N GLY A 21 6.75 -4.81 -16.54
CA GLY A 21 6.83 -6.09 -17.19
C GLY A 21 6.06 -7.14 -16.40
N PRO A 22 6.55 -8.37 -16.31
CA PRO A 22 5.86 -9.40 -15.55
C PRO A 22 5.75 -9.02 -14.08
N GLY A 23 4.77 -9.55 -13.41
CA GLY A 23 4.62 -9.33 -11.99
C GLY A 23 5.82 -9.81 -11.21
N GLY A 24 6.01 -9.29 -10.03
CA GLY A 24 7.13 -9.68 -9.20
C GLY A 24 6.99 -9.08 -7.82
N SER A 25 8.06 -9.10 -7.06
CA SER A 25 8.05 -8.54 -5.73
C SER A 25 9.35 -7.83 -5.44
N LYS A 26 9.32 -6.96 -4.46
CA LYS A 26 10.49 -6.22 -4.04
C LYS A 26 10.63 -6.37 -2.53
N ARG A 27 11.80 -6.77 -2.08
CA ARG A 27 12.03 -6.91 -0.64
C ARG A 27 12.38 -5.55 -0.07
N MET A 28 11.60 -5.12 0.92
CA MET A 28 11.78 -3.79 1.48
C MET A 28 11.53 -3.81 2.98
N CYS A 29 12.14 -2.89 3.69
CA CYS A 29 12.01 -2.77 5.14
C CYS A 29 11.15 -1.55 5.45
N VAL A 30 10.03 -1.78 6.14
CA VAL A 30 9.18 -0.68 6.59
C VAL A 30 9.50 -0.28 8.02
N GLY A 31 10.41 -0.99 8.66
CA GLY A 31 10.87 -0.65 10.00
C GLY A 31 10.41 -1.65 11.05
N ALA A 32 11.29 -1.90 12.02
CA ALA A 32 10.99 -2.87 13.07
C ALA A 32 9.78 -2.44 13.92
N GLY A 33 9.49 -1.16 13.97
CA GLY A 33 8.31 -0.70 14.70
C GLY A 33 7.00 -1.14 14.09
N MET A 34 7.04 -1.69 12.87
CA MET A 34 5.83 -2.18 12.21
C MET A 34 5.63 -3.68 12.41
N ALA A 35 6.41 -4.31 13.27
CA ALA A 35 6.29 -5.76 13.52
C ALA A 35 4.85 -6.12 13.89
N GLY A 36 4.34 -7.18 13.31
CA GLY A 36 2.98 -7.63 13.57
C GLY A 36 1.90 -6.87 12.83
N VAL A 37 2.25 -5.78 12.16
CA VAL A 37 1.25 -4.99 11.44
C VAL A 37 0.92 -5.67 10.11
N VAL A 38 -0.36 -5.72 9.77
CA VAL A 38 -0.82 -6.31 8.53
C VAL A 38 -0.88 -5.22 7.48
N PHE A 39 -0.23 -5.45 6.36
CA PHE A 39 -0.25 -4.52 5.21
C PHE A 39 -1.16 -5.06 4.13
N VAL A 40 -1.91 -4.18 3.50
CA VAL A 40 -2.81 -4.53 2.40
C VAL A 40 -2.55 -3.60 1.22
N ASP A 41 -2.84 -4.10 0.02
CA ASP A 41 -2.65 -3.34 -1.21
C ASP A 41 -3.91 -2.52 -1.48
N VAL A 42 -3.79 -1.21 -1.49
CA VAL A 42 -4.95 -0.33 -1.68
C VAL A 42 -5.10 0.17 -3.10
N LEU A 43 -4.20 -0.18 -3.98
CA LEU A 43 -4.26 0.32 -5.35
C LEU A 43 -4.27 -0.79 -6.38
N GLY A 44 -3.49 -1.81 -6.20
CA GLY A 44 -3.33 -2.85 -7.21
C GLY A 44 -4.41 -3.91 -7.20
N GLY A 45 -5.34 -3.89 -6.27
CA GLY A 45 -6.44 -4.83 -6.26
C GLY A 45 -6.10 -6.23 -5.81
N ARG A 46 -4.98 -6.42 -5.14
CA ARG A 46 -4.60 -7.74 -4.65
C ARG A 46 -5.28 -8.00 -3.32
N ASP A 47 -5.68 -9.24 -3.12
CA ASP A 47 -6.36 -9.63 -1.88
C ASP A 47 -5.40 -10.11 -0.81
N GLU A 48 -4.12 -10.22 -1.11
CA GLU A 48 -3.16 -10.73 -0.16
C GLU A 48 -2.94 -9.77 0.99
N GLN A 49 -2.56 -10.31 2.11
CA GLN A 49 -2.18 -9.52 3.28
C GLN A 49 -0.78 -9.92 3.65
N ILE A 50 0.02 -8.95 4.10
CA ILE A 50 1.38 -9.21 4.50
C ILE A 50 1.53 -8.81 5.96
N THR A 51 1.80 -9.78 6.82
CA THR A 51 2.05 -9.49 8.24
C THR A 51 3.53 -9.27 8.42
N MET A 52 3.90 -8.11 8.92
CA MET A 52 5.31 -7.77 9.06
C MET A 52 5.98 -8.64 10.10
N PRO A 53 7.15 -9.21 9.77
CA PRO A 53 7.95 -9.92 10.76
C PRO A 53 8.62 -8.95 11.73
N GLU A 54 9.36 -9.49 12.66
CA GLU A 54 9.98 -8.68 13.71
C GLU A 54 10.87 -7.59 13.19
N ASN A 55 11.58 -7.84 12.10
CA ASN A 55 12.50 -6.83 11.56
C ASN A 55 11.82 -5.88 10.59
N GLY A 56 10.52 -6.06 10.32
CA GLY A 56 9.81 -5.17 9.43
C GLY A 56 10.19 -5.27 7.97
N THR A 57 10.85 -6.36 7.56
CA THR A 57 11.28 -6.55 6.18
C THR A 57 10.47 -7.66 5.55
N ALA A 58 9.92 -7.42 4.38
CA ALA A 58 9.10 -8.41 3.69
C ALA A 58 9.19 -8.18 2.19
N ASP A 59 8.70 -9.16 1.43
CA ASP A 59 8.60 -9.04 -0.01
C ASP A 59 7.22 -8.48 -0.35
N PHE A 60 7.19 -7.39 -1.08
CA PHE A 60 5.95 -6.73 -1.46
C PHE A 60 5.69 -6.98 -2.94
N PRO A 61 4.63 -7.75 -3.26
CA PRO A 61 4.38 -8.12 -4.65
C PRO A 61 3.54 -7.09 -5.41
N THR A 62 3.60 -7.17 -6.72
CA THR A 62 2.72 -6.39 -7.59
C THR A 62 2.45 -7.22 -8.85
N GLY A 63 1.32 -6.95 -9.50
CA GLY A 63 0.98 -7.62 -10.74
C GLY A 63 1.74 -7.04 -11.91
N GLY A 64 1.73 -7.76 -13.02
CA GLY A 64 2.45 -7.32 -14.21
C GLY A 64 1.89 -6.02 -14.74
N GLY A 65 2.78 -5.12 -15.17
CA GLY A 65 2.39 -3.84 -15.73
C GLY A 65 1.56 -3.00 -14.78
N SER A 66 1.81 -3.09 -13.48
CA SER A 66 0.91 -2.46 -12.53
C SER A 66 1.68 -1.89 -11.34
N VAL A 67 0.96 -1.21 -10.47
CA VAL A 67 1.55 -0.65 -9.26
C VAL A 67 0.71 -1.13 -8.08
N SER A 68 1.38 -1.47 -6.99
CA SER A 68 0.72 -1.84 -5.74
C SER A 68 1.21 -0.90 -4.65
N VAL A 69 0.30 -0.48 -3.80
CA VAL A 69 0.62 0.40 -2.68
C VAL A 69 0.19 -0.32 -1.41
N TRP A 70 1.16 -0.72 -0.62
CA TRP A 70 0.92 -1.52 0.58
C TRP A 70 0.95 -0.63 1.80
N VAL A 71 -0.13 -0.61 2.55
CA VAL A 71 -0.26 0.22 3.74
C VAL A 71 -0.81 -0.62 4.88
N PRO A 72 -0.59 -0.20 6.14
CA PRO A 72 -1.21 -0.89 7.26
C PRO A 72 -2.73 -0.95 7.09
N GLU A 73 -3.29 -2.04 7.54
CA GLU A 73 -4.72 -2.31 7.34
C GLU A 73 -5.61 -1.21 7.89
N ASP A 74 -5.30 -0.68 9.05
CA ASP A 74 -6.13 0.38 9.62
C ASP A 74 -5.99 1.68 8.83
N MET A 75 -4.84 1.94 8.24
CA MET A 75 -4.70 3.10 7.36
C MET A 75 -5.52 2.89 6.10
N ALA A 76 -5.55 1.67 5.57
CA ALA A 76 -6.37 1.38 4.40
C ALA A 76 -7.83 1.65 4.67
N ARG A 77 -8.30 1.28 5.87
CA ARG A 77 -9.69 1.55 6.23
C ARG A 77 -9.97 3.04 6.33
N ARG A 78 -9.02 3.81 6.86
CA ARG A 78 -9.18 5.26 6.94
C ARG A 78 -9.21 5.88 5.57
N ILE A 79 -8.34 5.43 4.67
CA ILE A 79 -8.33 5.93 3.29
C ILE A 79 -9.66 5.63 2.62
N ALA A 80 -10.17 4.43 2.78
CA ALA A 80 -11.43 4.06 2.17
C ALA A 80 -12.57 4.91 2.72
N GLY A 81 -12.57 5.15 4.02
CA GLY A 81 -13.58 6.00 4.62
C GLY A 81 -13.52 7.42 4.12
N GLU A 82 -12.32 7.96 3.97
CA GLU A 82 -12.15 9.29 3.43
C GLU A 82 -12.61 9.38 1.99
N LEU A 83 -12.32 8.37 1.21
CA LEU A 83 -12.75 8.35 -0.18
C LEU A 83 -14.27 8.27 -0.28
N GLU A 84 -14.90 7.48 0.58
CA GLU A 84 -16.35 7.41 0.59
C GLU A 84 -16.96 8.73 1.00
N ALA A 85 -16.39 9.37 2.01
CA ALA A 85 -16.91 10.65 2.48
C ALA A 85 -16.75 11.74 1.46
N ALA A 86 -15.69 11.70 0.69
CA ALA A 86 -15.41 12.72 -0.28
C ALA A 86 -16.00 12.44 -1.62
N SER A 87 -16.59 11.28 -1.82
CA SER A 87 -16.83 10.91 -3.13
C SER A 87 -18.04 11.48 -3.65
N PRO A 88 -18.99 10.81 -4.14
CA PRO A 88 -19.67 11.39 -5.29
C PRO A 88 -20.26 12.75 -4.98
N GLY A 89 -20.69 12.91 -3.78
CA GLY A 89 -21.24 14.20 -3.41
C GLY A 89 -20.24 15.31 -3.54
N SER A 90 -19.05 15.08 -3.01
CA SER A 90 -18.00 16.07 -3.05
C SER A 90 -17.55 16.35 -4.47
N LEU A 91 -17.31 15.31 -5.22
CA LEU A 91 -16.86 15.49 -6.58
C LEU A 91 -17.95 16.06 -7.47
N ALA A 92 -19.15 15.57 -7.30
CA ALA A 92 -20.22 16.04 -8.14
C ALA A 92 -20.59 17.48 -7.82
N GLY A 93 -20.38 17.88 -6.60
CA GLY A 93 -20.68 19.24 -6.23
C GLY A 93 -19.64 20.22 -6.63
N ARG A 94 -18.52 19.80 -7.14
CA ARG A 94 -17.53 20.73 -7.56
C ARG A 94 -17.96 21.32 -8.81
N PRO A 95 -17.92 22.59 -8.89
CA PRO A 95 -18.32 23.20 -10.13
C PRO A 95 -17.24 22.98 -11.02
N GLU A 96 -16.61 22.42 -11.06
CA GLU A 96 -15.58 22.32 -11.89
C GLU A 96 -15.74 22.45 -12.95
#